data_5b9a6c3ce29f9e50e10c552eb74f7b0c
#
_entry.id   5b9a6c3ce29f9e50e10c552eb74f7b0c
#
_cell.length_a   1.000
_cell.length_b   1.000
_cell.length_c   1.000
_cell.angle_alpha   90.00
_cell.angle_beta   90.00
_cell.angle_gamma   90.00
#
_symmetry.space_group_name_H-M   'P 1'
#
loop_
_entity.id
_entity.type
_entity.pdbx_description
1 polymer ?
#
loop_
_entity_poly.entity_id
_entity_poly.type
_entity_poly.pdbx_seq_one_letter_code
_entity_poly.pdbx_strand_id
1 'polypeptide(L)'
;MSLTVTPPPAGTPTLPVSLARADGGDGLVDIVSGSFGAGHDAAAREIARRLEVRGFATRTWDIVDLMPGAVGRALRAGYLRQVQSLPATWSWTLRSVEAHPSVARGVVRALGMAEPGLLALAADGPVAIVSTHPFASQALGRLRRSGRLDVPVVTYLTDMSVHPLWVHPAVDLHLAVHALPAVEARRRGAGHTRVVRPAVPDVFSALAGGRRAPLEARRTLGLPLDERLVLVTGGSCGIGDLEAAAADIAATGLAVPVVACGRNERLRERVGARGPAIALGWTDDMCSVLDAVDAVVQNSGGFTSLETLAAGVPILTYRCITGHGETNARALDEAGLVPWVRSSEDLADGLRAVLAAEALSPPTSWWGYDDVVDAILSRVPAWVR
;
A
#
# COMPACT_ATOMS: atom_id res chain seq x y z
N MET A 1 14.64 -21.68 -21.42
CA MET A 1 15.89 -20.96 -21.19
C MET A 1 15.65 -20.06 -20.00
N SER A 2 16.18 -20.40 -18.82
CA SER A 2 15.96 -19.68 -17.57
C SER A 2 16.89 -18.48 -17.53
N LEU A 3 16.36 -17.28 -17.60
CA LEU A 3 17.13 -16.06 -17.35
C LEU A 3 17.24 -15.88 -15.84
N THR A 4 18.38 -16.24 -15.31
CA THR A 4 18.81 -15.99 -13.94
C THR A 4 19.22 -14.52 -13.82
N VAL A 5 18.31 -13.70 -13.29
CA VAL A 5 18.67 -12.40 -12.71
C VAL A 5 19.16 -12.70 -11.30
N THR A 6 20.45 -12.49 -11.06
CA THR A 6 21.09 -12.70 -9.76
C THR A 6 20.50 -11.75 -8.74
N PRO A 7 19.94 -12.22 -7.61
CA PRO A 7 19.46 -11.34 -6.55
C PRO A 7 20.66 -10.67 -5.86
N PRO A 8 20.52 -9.39 -5.43
CA PRO A 8 21.50 -8.78 -4.55
C PRO A 8 21.54 -9.52 -3.21
N PRO A 9 22.69 -9.58 -2.53
CA PRO A 9 22.88 -10.38 -1.33
C PRO A 9 21.94 -9.93 -0.22
N ALA A 10 21.37 -10.90 0.49
CA ALA A 10 20.57 -10.70 1.69
C ALA A 10 21.43 -9.98 2.74
N GLY A 11 21.08 -8.74 3.04
CA GLY A 11 21.81 -7.95 4.04
C GLY A 11 22.20 -6.56 3.59
N THR A 12 21.55 -5.98 2.57
CA THR A 12 21.77 -4.56 2.25
C THR A 12 21.19 -3.73 3.40
N PRO A 13 22.04 -2.98 4.15
CA PRO A 13 21.53 -2.01 5.09
C PRO A 13 20.71 -1.00 4.31
N THR A 14 19.53 -0.65 4.84
CA THR A 14 18.77 0.53 4.41
C THR A 14 19.76 1.67 4.21
N LEU A 15 19.88 2.18 3.00
CA LEU A 15 20.75 3.28 2.66
C LEU A 15 20.46 4.43 3.64
N PRO A 16 21.51 5.05 4.20
CA PRO A 16 21.31 6.27 4.96
C PRO A 16 20.68 7.29 4.03
N VAL A 17 19.59 7.85 4.50
CA VAL A 17 18.87 8.97 3.91
C VAL A 17 19.88 9.97 3.36
N SER A 18 19.79 10.26 2.09
CA SER A 18 20.51 11.37 1.47
C SER A 18 20.15 12.65 2.22
N LEU A 19 21.08 13.16 3.01
CA LEU A 19 21.05 14.50 3.59
C LEU A 19 21.38 15.50 2.47
N ALA A 20 20.48 15.70 1.53
CA ALA A 20 20.49 16.88 0.70
C ALA A 20 19.87 18.02 1.52
N ARG A 21 20.68 18.72 2.31
CA ARG A 21 20.38 20.10 2.66
C ARG A 21 20.41 20.88 1.35
N ALA A 22 19.26 21.15 0.79
CA ALA A 22 19.09 22.26 -0.13
C ALA A 22 19.26 23.53 0.72
N ASP A 23 20.37 24.22 0.55
CA ASP A 23 20.54 25.57 1.06
C ASP A 23 19.41 26.42 0.49
N GLY A 24 18.39 26.76 1.34
CA GLY A 24 17.23 27.58 0.95
C GLY A 24 15.89 26.83 0.86
N GLY A 25 15.75 25.60 1.38
CA GLY A 25 14.48 24.87 1.36
C GLY A 25 13.46 25.35 2.41
N ASP A 26 12.17 25.28 2.08
CA ASP A 26 11.03 25.76 2.87
C ASP A 26 10.78 24.96 4.17
N GLY A 27 11.64 24.04 4.56
CA GLY A 27 11.58 23.28 5.81
C GLY A 27 11.77 21.77 5.61
N LEU A 28 11.85 21.05 6.74
CA LEU A 28 12.01 19.60 6.80
C LEU A 28 10.69 18.92 7.10
N VAL A 29 10.31 17.89 6.34
CA VAL A 29 9.17 17.01 6.63
C VAL A 29 9.67 15.60 6.89
N ASP A 30 9.36 15.05 8.06
CA ASP A 30 9.60 13.64 8.37
C ASP A 30 8.41 12.78 7.95
N ILE A 31 8.69 11.64 7.32
CA ILE A 31 7.66 10.67 6.91
C ILE A 31 7.96 9.35 7.62
N VAL A 32 6.98 8.85 8.38
CA VAL A 32 7.11 7.60 9.15
C VAL A 32 6.24 6.53 8.53
N SER A 33 6.88 5.56 7.92
CA SER A 33 6.27 4.37 7.32
C SER A 33 6.40 3.15 8.23
N GLY A 34 6.12 1.96 7.72
CA GLY A 34 6.34 0.68 8.38
C GLY A 34 6.43 -0.48 7.40
N SER A 35 7.53 -1.22 7.47
CA SER A 35 7.84 -2.35 6.57
C SER A 35 6.97 -3.60 6.82
N PHE A 36 5.66 -3.41 7.03
CA PHE A 36 4.67 -4.48 7.15
C PHE A 36 3.92 -4.75 5.82
N GLY A 37 4.18 -3.91 4.81
CA GLY A 37 3.67 -4.03 3.44
C GLY A 37 4.26 -2.94 2.56
N ALA A 38 4.63 -3.27 1.31
CA ALA A 38 5.28 -2.32 0.40
C ALA A 38 4.40 -1.11 0.05
N GLY A 39 3.09 -1.19 0.22
CA GLY A 39 2.16 -0.09 -0.07
C GLY A 39 2.38 1.13 0.82
N HIS A 40 2.67 0.93 2.11
CA HIS A 40 2.98 2.02 3.04
C HIS A 40 4.26 2.75 2.63
N ASP A 41 5.28 1.99 2.24
CA ASP A 41 6.57 2.53 1.79
C ASP A 41 6.44 3.20 0.42
N ALA A 42 5.61 2.67 -0.48
CA ALA A 42 5.35 3.28 -1.78
C ALA A 42 4.65 4.64 -1.63
N ALA A 43 3.62 4.73 -0.78
CA ALA A 43 2.97 5.99 -0.44
C ALA A 43 3.95 6.99 0.19
N ALA A 44 4.80 6.54 1.13
CA ALA A 44 5.80 7.38 1.78
C ALA A 44 6.80 7.96 0.77
N ARG A 45 7.32 7.13 -0.13
CA ARG A 45 8.24 7.57 -1.19
C ARG A 45 7.61 8.59 -2.13
N GLU A 46 6.36 8.35 -2.55
CA GLU A 46 5.69 9.27 -3.47
C GLU A 46 5.35 10.61 -2.79
N ILE A 47 4.93 10.58 -1.53
CA ILE A 47 4.72 11.82 -0.74
C ILE A 47 6.04 12.58 -0.59
N ALA A 48 7.15 11.88 -0.27
CA ALA A 48 8.48 12.48 -0.18
C ALA A 48 8.85 13.17 -1.50
N ARG A 49 8.79 12.44 -2.62
CA ARG A 49 9.09 12.96 -3.95
C ARG A 49 8.28 14.22 -4.29
N ARG A 50 6.98 14.21 -4.00
CA ARG A 50 6.12 15.38 -4.27
C ARG A 50 6.45 16.57 -3.38
N LEU A 51 6.80 16.34 -2.10
CA LEU A 51 7.27 17.40 -1.19
C LEU A 51 8.60 18.00 -1.66
N GLU A 52 9.55 17.16 -2.12
CA GLU A 52 10.83 17.59 -2.66
C GLU A 52 10.67 18.45 -3.93
N VAL A 53 9.74 18.10 -4.82
CA VAL A 53 9.37 18.93 -5.97
C VAL A 53 8.83 20.31 -5.55
N ARG A 54 8.25 20.40 -4.34
CA ARG A 54 7.75 21.67 -3.77
C ARG A 54 8.80 22.39 -2.92
N GLY A 55 10.06 21.95 -2.91
CA GLY A 55 11.17 22.60 -2.25
C GLY A 55 11.41 22.17 -0.78
N PHE A 56 10.63 21.23 -0.24
CA PHE A 56 10.83 20.73 1.12
C PHE A 56 11.89 19.64 1.16
N ALA A 57 12.75 19.67 2.19
CA ALA A 57 13.60 18.53 2.50
C ALA A 57 12.75 17.41 3.14
N THR A 58 13.04 16.15 2.82
CA THR A 58 12.31 15.01 3.39
C THR A 58 13.24 13.98 4.00
N ARG A 59 12.77 13.29 5.04
CA ARG A 59 13.41 12.08 5.59
C ARG A 59 12.33 11.02 5.77
N THR A 60 12.62 9.81 5.33
CA THR A 60 11.70 8.68 5.49
C THR A 60 12.25 7.70 6.53
N TRP A 61 11.42 7.31 7.48
CA TRP A 61 11.74 6.44 8.60
C TRP A 61 10.83 5.22 8.62
N ASP A 62 11.37 4.09 9.04
CA ASP A 62 10.55 2.94 9.40
C ASP A 62 10.25 2.98 10.91
N ILE A 63 8.98 2.88 11.28
CA ILE A 63 8.55 2.84 12.70
C ILE A 63 9.22 1.70 13.48
N VAL A 64 9.55 0.61 12.79
CA VAL A 64 10.25 -0.55 13.37
C VAL A 64 11.68 -0.19 13.80
N ASP A 65 12.36 0.65 13.01
CA ASP A 65 13.74 1.07 13.28
C ASP A 65 13.82 2.14 14.38
N LEU A 66 12.70 2.81 14.64
CA LEU A 66 12.57 3.77 15.76
C LEU A 66 12.30 3.09 17.11
N MET A 67 12.08 1.78 17.12
CA MET A 67 11.94 0.99 18.37
C MET A 67 13.30 0.61 18.93
N PRO A 68 13.47 0.53 20.29
CA PRO A 68 14.74 0.26 20.91
C PRO A 68 15.27 -1.15 20.62
N GLY A 69 16.57 -1.26 20.37
CA GLY A 69 17.30 -2.52 20.28
C GLY A 69 16.80 -3.45 19.15
N ALA A 70 16.51 -4.71 19.50
CA ALA A 70 16.05 -5.72 18.56
C ALA A 70 14.52 -5.84 18.47
N VAL A 71 13.77 -5.08 19.25
CA VAL A 71 12.30 -5.22 19.38
C VAL A 71 11.60 -5.01 18.06
N GLY A 72 11.91 -3.94 17.36
CA GLY A 72 11.31 -3.67 16.06
C GLY A 72 11.61 -4.76 15.04
N ARG A 73 12.87 -5.21 14.96
CA ARG A 73 13.25 -6.32 14.06
C ARG A 73 12.54 -7.63 14.42
N ALA A 74 12.39 -7.93 15.72
CA ALA A 74 11.65 -9.11 16.16
C ALA A 74 10.16 -9.03 15.82
N LEU A 75 9.53 -7.86 15.97
CA LEU A 75 8.14 -7.63 15.56
C LEU A 75 7.96 -7.83 14.06
N ARG A 76 8.84 -7.25 13.25
CA ARG A 76 8.81 -7.42 11.79
C ARG A 76 9.00 -8.88 11.38
N ALA A 77 9.98 -9.56 11.95
CA ALA A 77 10.22 -10.98 11.65
C ALA A 77 9.03 -11.84 12.07
N GLY A 78 8.45 -11.59 13.26
CA GLY A 78 7.25 -12.25 13.74
C GLY A 78 6.05 -12.04 12.82
N TYR A 79 5.80 -10.80 12.40
CA TYR A 79 4.76 -10.45 11.45
C TYR A 79 4.92 -11.20 10.12
N LEU A 80 6.11 -11.11 9.49
CA LEU A 80 6.37 -11.77 8.22
C LEU A 80 6.17 -13.27 8.32
N ARG A 81 6.67 -13.89 9.39
CA ARG A 81 6.47 -15.33 9.64
C ARG A 81 4.98 -15.67 9.83
N GLN A 82 4.25 -14.88 10.61
CA GLN A 82 2.83 -15.09 10.86
C GLN A 82 2.03 -15.00 9.55
N VAL A 83 2.25 -13.97 8.75
CA VAL A 83 1.50 -13.72 7.52
C VAL A 83 1.81 -14.77 6.44
N GLN A 84 3.07 -15.20 6.33
CA GLN A 84 3.48 -16.19 5.32
C GLN A 84 3.14 -17.64 5.71
N SER A 85 3.20 -17.98 7.01
CA SER A 85 3.07 -19.36 7.48
C SER A 85 1.72 -19.67 8.13
N LEU A 86 1.05 -18.66 8.69
CA LEU A 86 -0.18 -18.80 9.47
C LEU A 86 -1.17 -17.63 9.19
N PRO A 87 -1.61 -17.41 7.95
CA PRO A 87 -2.41 -16.23 7.58
C PRO A 87 -3.73 -16.12 8.37
N ALA A 88 -4.35 -17.24 8.76
CA ALA A 88 -5.55 -17.25 9.58
C ALA A 88 -5.33 -16.63 10.98
N THR A 89 -4.13 -16.75 11.54
CA THR A 89 -3.81 -16.18 12.86
C THR A 89 -3.66 -14.66 12.79
N TRP A 90 -3.21 -14.11 11.67
CA TRP A 90 -3.15 -12.67 11.46
C TRP A 90 -4.56 -12.07 11.45
N SER A 91 -5.48 -12.67 10.71
CA SER A 91 -6.89 -12.27 10.67
C SER A 91 -7.54 -12.36 12.05
N TRP A 92 -7.20 -13.37 12.83
CA TRP A 92 -7.64 -13.48 14.23
C TRP A 92 -7.08 -12.36 15.10
N THR A 93 -5.79 -12.02 14.94
CA THR A 93 -5.15 -10.92 15.68
C THR A 93 -5.85 -9.59 15.39
N LEU A 94 -6.09 -9.27 14.12
CA LEU A 94 -6.80 -8.03 13.74
C LEU A 94 -8.21 -7.99 14.33
N ARG A 95 -8.99 -9.06 14.17
CA ARG A 95 -10.34 -9.15 14.78
C ARG A 95 -10.30 -9.02 16.30
N SER A 96 -9.28 -9.59 16.94
CA SER A 96 -9.12 -9.48 18.40
C SER A 96 -8.83 -8.05 18.83
N VAL A 97 -8.02 -7.30 18.07
CA VAL A 97 -7.78 -5.87 18.31
C VAL A 97 -9.07 -5.06 18.15
N GLU A 98 -9.90 -5.40 17.17
CA GLU A 98 -11.17 -4.72 16.92
C GLU A 98 -12.23 -5.07 18.01
N ALA A 99 -12.30 -6.34 18.39
CA ALA A 99 -13.33 -6.84 19.31
C ALA A 99 -13.00 -6.59 20.80
N HIS A 100 -11.73 -6.50 21.16
CA HIS A 100 -11.30 -6.45 22.56
C HIS A 100 -10.47 -5.19 22.87
N PRO A 101 -11.05 -4.18 23.55
CA PRO A 101 -10.36 -2.94 23.93
C PRO A 101 -9.09 -3.17 24.78
N SER A 102 -9.02 -4.27 25.53
CA SER A 102 -7.84 -4.64 26.32
C SER A 102 -6.66 -5.06 25.44
N VAL A 103 -6.93 -5.84 24.38
CA VAL A 103 -5.92 -6.25 23.38
C VAL A 103 -5.43 -5.03 22.61
N ALA A 104 -6.36 -4.18 22.15
CA ALA A 104 -6.02 -2.92 21.48
C ALA A 104 -5.12 -2.04 22.37
N ARG A 105 -5.45 -1.89 23.68
CA ARG A 105 -4.61 -1.13 24.62
C ARG A 105 -3.22 -1.76 24.80
N GLY A 106 -3.14 -3.09 24.83
CA GLY A 106 -1.86 -3.79 24.90
C GLY A 106 -0.97 -3.52 23.69
N VAL A 107 -1.55 -3.61 22.48
CA VAL A 107 -0.85 -3.28 21.23
C VAL A 107 -0.41 -1.82 21.23
N VAL A 108 -1.32 -0.88 21.53
CA VAL A 108 -1.01 0.56 21.55
C VAL A 108 0.08 0.87 22.60
N ARG A 109 0.10 0.18 23.75
CA ARG A 109 1.15 0.33 24.75
C ARG A 109 2.52 -0.17 24.24
N ALA A 110 2.52 -1.29 23.51
CA ALA A 110 3.75 -1.81 22.89
C ALA A 110 4.28 -0.85 21.81
N LEU A 111 3.39 -0.19 21.07
CA LEU A 111 3.77 0.84 20.08
C LEU A 111 4.41 2.08 20.73
N GLY A 112 4.16 2.32 22.02
CA GLY A 112 4.84 3.36 22.80
C GLY A 112 6.36 3.18 22.90
N MET A 113 6.89 2.00 22.60
CA MET A 113 8.35 1.78 22.53
C MET A 113 9.03 2.59 21.40
N ALA A 114 8.30 3.04 20.39
CA ALA A 114 8.83 3.92 19.34
C ALA A 114 8.85 5.41 19.74
N GLU A 115 8.18 5.80 20.83
CA GLU A 115 8.08 7.21 21.23
C GLU A 115 9.43 7.91 21.42
N PRO A 116 10.47 7.29 22.05
CA PRO A 116 11.78 7.93 22.17
C PRO A 116 12.42 8.23 20.81
N GLY A 117 12.34 7.29 19.84
CA GLY A 117 12.83 7.49 18.49
C GLY A 117 12.08 8.61 17.75
N LEU A 118 10.76 8.64 17.89
CA LEU A 118 9.92 9.70 17.29
C LEU A 118 10.21 11.08 17.90
N LEU A 119 10.50 11.16 19.19
CA LEU A 119 10.91 12.42 19.83
C LEU A 119 12.30 12.86 19.40
N ALA A 120 13.22 11.92 19.18
CA ALA A 120 14.57 12.23 18.71
C ALA A 120 14.51 12.85 17.30
N LEU A 121 13.73 12.29 16.37
CA LEU A 121 13.58 12.90 15.04
C LEU A 121 12.85 14.25 15.09
N ALA A 122 11.87 14.42 15.98
CA ALA A 122 11.18 15.69 16.16
C ALA A 122 12.09 16.81 16.74
N ALA A 123 13.16 16.44 17.44
CA ALA A 123 14.12 17.41 18.00
C ALA A 123 14.91 18.15 16.90
N ASP A 124 15.00 17.61 15.68
CA ASP A 124 15.61 18.27 14.53
C ASP A 124 14.72 19.37 13.92
N GLY A 125 13.53 19.62 14.49
CA GLY A 125 12.62 20.69 14.12
C GLY A 125 11.91 20.51 12.78
N PRO A 126 11.38 19.32 12.43
CA PRO A 126 10.58 19.19 11.21
C PRO A 126 9.33 20.08 11.31
N VAL A 127 8.89 20.62 10.17
CA VAL A 127 7.69 21.47 10.10
C VAL A 127 6.39 20.67 10.09
N ALA A 128 6.48 19.37 9.77
CA ALA A 128 5.39 18.40 9.89
C ALA A 128 5.96 16.97 9.97
N ILE A 129 5.19 16.06 10.56
CA ILE A 129 5.45 14.62 10.52
C ILE A 129 4.27 13.92 9.85
N VAL A 130 4.54 13.17 8.77
CA VAL A 130 3.53 12.41 8.03
C VAL A 130 3.65 10.94 8.38
N SER A 131 2.53 10.31 8.75
CA SER A 131 2.47 8.86 8.96
C SER A 131 1.75 8.18 7.79
N THR A 132 2.36 7.17 7.22
CA THR A 132 1.73 6.28 6.23
C THR A 132 1.44 4.89 6.80
N HIS A 133 1.61 4.70 8.12
CA HIS A 133 1.40 3.41 8.78
C HIS A 133 0.61 3.56 10.10
N PRO A 134 -0.37 2.66 10.39
CA PRO A 134 -1.23 2.79 11.58
C PRO A 134 -0.47 2.80 12.90
N PHE A 135 0.64 2.08 13.00
CA PHE A 135 1.45 2.06 14.23
C PHE A 135 2.12 3.41 14.49
N ALA A 136 2.64 4.06 13.46
CA ALA A 136 3.19 5.41 13.56
C ALA A 136 2.10 6.42 13.94
N SER A 137 0.90 6.32 13.33
CA SER A 137 -0.24 7.18 13.66
C SER A 137 -0.63 7.10 15.13
N GLN A 138 -0.65 5.90 15.72
CA GLN A 138 -0.95 5.72 17.15
C GLN A 138 0.14 6.31 18.05
N ALA A 139 1.42 6.05 17.77
CA ALA A 139 2.52 6.54 18.59
C ALA A 139 2.62 8.08 18.53
N LEU A 140 2.57 8.65 17.34
CA LEU A 140 2.56 10.11 17.12
C LEU A 140 1.34 10.79 17.78
N GLY A 141 0.15 10.22 17.60
CA GLY A 141 -1.06 10.74 18.21
C GLY A 141 -1.01 10.72 19.75
N ARG A 142 -0.39 9.72 20.36
CA ARG A 142 -0.15 9.69 21.82
C ARG A 142 0.80 10.79 22.27
N LEU A 143 1.90 11.02 21.54
CA LEU A 143 2.83 12.10 21.81
C LEU A 143 2.16 13.46 21.71
N ARG A 144 1.32 13.69 20.69
CA ARG A 144 0.49 14.89 20.55
C ARG A 144 -0.46 15.06 21.73
N ARG A 145 -1.19 14.02 22.10
CA ARG A 145 -2.14 14.05 23.22
C ARG A 145 -1.48 14.39 24.55
N SER A 146 -0.26 13.92 24.76
CA SER A 146 0.48 14.16 26.01
C SER A 146 1.22 15.51 26.04
N GLY A 147 1.15 16.31 24.98
CA GLY A 147 1.88 17.57 24.85
C GLY A 147 3.40 17.42 24.75
N ARG A 148 3.89 16.21 24.44
CA ARG A 148 5.32 15.94 24.25
C ARG A 148 5.80 16.18 22.83
N LEU A 149 4.89 16.37 21.89
CA LEU A 149 5.16 16.64 20.47
C LEU A 149 4.32 17.84 20.02
N ASP A 150 4.96 18.95 19.66
CA ASP A 150 4.29 20.16 19.18
C ASP A 150 4.21 20.23 17.65
N VAL A 151 5.01 19.41 16.95
CA VAL A 151 5.01 19.33 15.49
C VAL A 151 3.68 18.79 14.97
N PRO A 152 3.07 19.41 13.95
CA PRO A 152 1.85 18.89 13.32
C PRO A 152 2.02 17.47 12.78
N VAL A 153 1.02 16.63 13.03
CA VAL A 153 1.00 15.22 12.58
C VAL A 153 -0.13 15.01 11.57
N VAL A 154 0.23 14.46 10.43
CA VAL A 154 -0.71 14.08 9.36
C VAL A 154 -0.65 12.57 9.16
N THR A 155 -1.79 11.90 9.16
CA THR A 155 -1.90 10.48 8.80
C THR A 155 -2.46 10.34 7.38
N TYR A 156 -1.73 9.66 6.51
CA TYR A 156 -2.20 9.24 5.19
C TYR A 156 -2.71 7.80 5.24
N LEU A 157 -4.01 7.62 5.01
CA LEU A 157 -4.67 6.32 4.99
C LEU A 157 -4.40 5.65 3.63
N THR A 158 -3.62 4.58 3.63
CA THR A 158 -3.28 3.82 2.42
C THR A 158 -4.36 2.84 1.98
N ASP A 159 -5.34 2.59 2.85
CA ASP A 159 -6.39 1.59 2.68
C ASP A 159 -7.76 2.20 2.44
N MET A 160 -8.63 1.46 1.76
CA MET A 160 -10.03 1.82 1.56
C MET A 160 -10.90 1.53 2.78
N SER A 161 -10.49 0.63 3.67
CA SER A 161 -11.11 0.40 4.97
C SER A 161 -10.25 0.95 6.10
N VAL A 162 -10.89 1.49 7.13
CA VAL A 162 -10.20 2.13 8.25
C VAL A 162 -10.38 1.30 9.51
N HIS A 163 -9.36 0.57 9.94
CA HIS A 163 -9.39 -0.11 11.24
C HIS A 163 -8.97 0.84 12.39
N PRO A 164 -9.30 0.54 13.67
CA PRO A 164 -9.11 1.45 14.78
C PRO A 164 -7.69 2.03 14.94
N LEU A 165 -6.66 1.25 14.59
CA LEU A 165 -5.27 1.70 14.72
C LEU A 165 -4.86 2.78 13.71
N TRP A 166 -5.63 3.01 12.65
CA TRP A 166 -5.39 4.12 11.73
C TRP A 166 -5.70 5.50 12.34
N VAL A 167 -6.62 5.54 13.30
CA VAL A 167 -7.17 6.79 13.79
C VAL A 167 -6.73 7.07 15.22
N HIS A 168 -6.17 8.25 15.44
CA HIS A 168 -5.96 8.78 16.77
C HIS A 168 -6.50 10.22 16.86
N PRO A 169 -7.37 10.54 17.83
CA PRO A 169 -8.05 11.85 17.89
C PRO A 169 -7.14 13.07 17.98
N ALA A 170 -5.91 12.89 18.46
CA ALA A 170 -4.93 13.97 18.58
C ALA A 170 -4.01 14.12 17.35
N VAL A 171 -4.22 13.36 16.29
CA VAL A 171 -3.61 13.61 14.98
C VAL A 171 -4.31 14.79 14.33
N ASP A 172 -3.53 15.74 13.81
CA ASP A 172 -4.05 17.04 13.33
C ASP A 172 -4.84 16.91 12.02
N LEU A 173 -4.54 15.90 11.19
CA LEU A 173 -5.25 15.66 9.92
C LEU A 173 -5.13 14.21 9.49
N HIS A 174 -6.23 13.58 9.08
CA HIS A 174 -6.26 12.29 8.41
C HIS A 174 -6.60 12.50 6.93
N LEU A 175 -5.74 12.03 6.04
CA LEU A 175 -5.91 12.09 4.59
C LEU A 175 -6.41 10.74 4.10
N ALA A 176 -7.50 10.76 3.37
CA ALA A 176 -8.13 9.56 2.83
C ALA A 176 -8.17 9.63 1.30
N VAL A 177 -8.06 8.48 0.65
CA VAL A 177 -8.06 8.37 -0.82
C VAL A 177 -9.46 8.36 -1.44
N HIS A 178 -10.50 8.30 -0.60
CA HIS A 178 -11.91 8.28 -1.02
C HIS A 178 -12.82 8.79 0.10
N ALA A 179 -14.06 9.15 -0.24
CA ALA A 179 -15.05 9.61 0.72
C ALA A 179 -15.41 8.55 1.79
N LEU A 180 -15.47 7.27 1.42
CA LEU A 180 -15.80 6.18 2.36
C LEU A 180 -14.80 6.08 3.52
N PRO A 181 -13.48 5.90 3.29
CA PRO A 181 -12.52 5.90 4.39
C PRO A 181 -12.49 7.22 5.17
N ALA A 182 -12.76 8.37 4.54
CA ALA A 182 -12.86 9.64 5.27
C ALA A 182 -14.04 9.66 6.24
N VAL A 183 -15.20 9.14 5.85
CA VAL A 183 -16.37 9.01 6.72
C VAL A 183 -16.10 8.01 7.85
N GLU A 184 -15.48 6.88 7.54
CA GLU A 184 -15.15 5.86 8.53
C GLU A 184 -14.13 6.37 9.55
N ALA A 185 -13.10 7.10 9.12
CA ALA A 185 -12.12 7.73 10.00
C ALA A 185 -12.79 8.70 10.99
N ARG A 186 -13.74 9.53 10.52
CA ARG A 186 -14.51 10.43 11.39
C ARG A 186 -15.35 9.66 12.42
N ARG A 187 -16.02 8.58 11.99
CA ARG A 187 -16.80 7.71 12.90
C ARG A 187 -15.92 7.07 13.98
N ARG A 188 -14.63 6.87 13.69
CA ARG A 188 -13.64 6.34 14.63
C ARG A 188 -12.93 7.41 15.47
N GLY A 189 -13.33 8.68 15.33
CA GLY A 189 -12.84 9.78 16.15
C GLY A 189 -11.73 10.63 15.55
N ALA A 190 -11.50 10.57 14.24
CA ALA A 190 -10.62 11.51 13.56
C ALA A 190 -11.21 12.94 13.66
N GLY A 191 -10.46 13.87 14.25
CA GLY A 191 -10.91 15.27 14.44
C GLY A 191 -11.07 16.00 13.10
N HIS A 192 -10.09 15.83 12.21
CA HIS A 192 -10.11 16.39 10.86
C HIS A 192 -9.78 15.35 9.83
N THR A 193 -10.57 15.29 8.76
CA THR A 193 -10.32 14.43 7.61
C THR A 193 -10.43 15.22 6.31
N ARG A 194 -9.58 14.90 5.35
CA ARG A 194 -9.67 15.43 3.99
C ARG A 194 -9.52 14.29 3.00
N VAL A 195 -10.28 14.33 1.92
CA VAL A 195 -10.09 13.42 0.78
C VAL A 195 -9.06 14.05 -0.13
N VAL A 196 -8.08 13.25 -0.53
CA VAL A 196 -6.99 13.68 -1.40
C VAL A 196 -6.82 12.71 -2.56
N ARG A 197 -6.22 13.17 -3.63
CA ARG A 197 -5.79 12.32 -4.72
C ARG A 197 -4.77 11.30 -4.20
N PRO A 198 -4.89 10.01 -4.57
CA PRO A 198 -3.94 8.99 -4.12
C PRO A 198 -2.49 9.37 -4.39
N ALA A 199 -1.61 9.07 -3.43
CA ALA A 199 -0.17 9.24 -3.57
C ALA A 199 0.42 8.09 -4.41
N VAL A 200 -0.05 7.97 -5.65
CA VAL A 200 0.43 7.04 -6.67
C VAL A 200 1.31 7.81 -7.65
N PRO A 201 2.48 7.28 -8.06
CA PRO A 201 3.33 7.93 -9.05
C PRO A 201 2.62 8.22 -10.37
N ASP A 202 2.90 9.39 -10.96
CA ASP A 202 2.25 9.87 -12.19
C ASP A 202 2.52 8.95 -13.40
N VAL A 203 3.56 8.12 -13.35
CA VAL A 203 3.86 7.13 -14.39
C VAL A 203 2.70 6.16 -14.63
N PHE A 204 1.95 5.78 -13.58
CA PHE A 204 0.77 4.94 -13.72
C PHE A 204 -0.37 5.67 -14.45
N SER A 205 -0.62 6.92 -14.10
CA SER A 205 -1.65 7.73 -14.79
C SER A 205 -1.30 7.99 -16.26
N ALA A 206 -0.02 7.98 -16.60
CA ALA A 206 0.42 8.11 -17.98
C ALA A 206 0.00 6.90 -18.85
N LEU A 207 -0.13 5.69 -18.27
CA LEU A 207 -0.66 4.52 -18.97
C LEU A 207 -2.13 4.74 -19.36
N ALA A 208 -2.95 5.21 -18.45
CA ALA A 208 -4.35 5.54 -18.71
C ALA A 208 -4.50 6.66 -19.75
N GLY A 209 -3.54 7.59 -19.81
CA GLY A 209 -3.46 8.68 -20.78
C GLY A 209 -3.00 8.28 -22.19
N GLY A 210 -2.95 6.98 -22.51
CA GLY A 210 -2.62 6.48 -23.86
C GLY A 210 -1.13 6.20 -24.10
N ARG A 211 -0.31 6.10 -23.06
CA ARG A 211 1.10 5.68 -23.16
C ARG A 211 1.29 4.16 -22.99
N ARG A 212 0.23 3.38 -23.19
CA ARG A 212 0.32 1.93 -23.11
C ARG A 212 1.02 1.35 -24.34
N ALA A 213 1.99 0.48 -24.10
CA ALA A 213 2.70 -0.29 -25.11
C ALA A 213 2.76 -1.78 -24.70
N PRO A 214 1.59 -2.47 -24.59
CA PRO A 214 1.51 -3.79 -23.98
C PRO A 214 2.39 -4.83 -24.66
N LEU A 215 2.52 -4.80 -25.98
CA LEU A 215 3.39 -5.76 -26.69
C LEU A 215 4.86 -5.54 -26.41
N GLU A 216 5.30 -4.31 -26.21
CA GLU A 216 6.69 -4.00 -25.82
C GLU A 216 6.95 -4.44 -24.38
N ALA A 217 6.04 -4.11 -23.46
CA ALA A 217 6.12 -4.55 -22.09
C ALA A 217 6.14 -6.08 -21.97
N ARG A 218 5.30 -6.79 -22.73
CA ARG A 218 5.31 -8.27 -22.79
C ARG A 218 6.63 -8.83 -23.28
N ARG A 219 7.22 -8.26 -24.35
CA ARG A 219 8.54 -8.66 -24.84
C ARG A 219 9.61 -8.48 -23.78
N THR A 220 9.62 -7.34 -23.11
CA THR A 220 10.59 -7.03 -22.04
C THR A 220 10.48 -8.01 -20.87
N LEU A 221 9.25 -8.36 -20.49
CA LEU A 221 8.97 -9.28 -19.39
C LEU A 221 8.98 -10.76 -19.78
N GLY A 222 9.19 -11.10 -21.06
CA GLY A 222 9.16 -12.47 -21.56
C GLY A 222 7.79 -13.13 -21.48
N LEU A 223 6.71 -12.33 -21.60
CA LEU A 223 5.33 -12.79 -21.52
C LEU A 223 4.76 -13.12 -22.92
N PRO A 224 3.73 -14.00 -23.01
CA PRO A 224 3.04 -14.29 -24.27
C PRO A 224 2.51 -13.04 -24.93
N LEU A 225 2.63 -12.96 -26.27
CA LEU A 225 2.21 -11.78 -27.04
C LEU A 225 0.75 -11.84 -27.47
N ASP A 226 0.25 -13.06 -27.75
CA ASP A 226 -1.04 -13.28 -28.39
C ASP A 226 -2.13 -13.79 -27.43
N GLU A 227 -1.78 -13.95 -26.14
CA GLU A 227 -2.70 -14.41 -25.11
C GLU A 227 -3.32 -13.24 -24.32
N ARG A 228 -4.51 -13.43 -23.78
CA ARG A 228 -5.02 -12.54 -22.74
C ARG A 228 -4.34 -12.85 -21.41
N LEU A 229 -3.78 -11.83 -20.75
CA LEU A 229 -3.01 -11.99 -19.53
C LEU A 229 -3.75 -11.33 -18.35
N VAL A 230 -3.92 -12.09 -17.27
CA VAL A 230 -4.50 -11.60 -16.03
C VAL A 230 -3.45 -11.65 -14.91
N LEU A 231 -3.08 -10.48 -14.38
CA LEU A 231 -2.19 -10.41 -13.22
C LEU A 231 -2.92 -10.85 -11.96
N VAL A 232 -2.37 -11.82 -11.24
CA VAL A 232 -2.84 -12.23 -9.92
C VAL A 232 -1.87 -11.70 -8.87
N THR A 233 -2.35 -10.88 -7.92
CA THR A 233 -1.47 -10.23 -6.93
C THR A 233 -2.00 -10.36 -5.51
N GLY A 234 -1.07 -10.61 -4.57
CA GLY A 234 -1.26 -10.63 -3.11
C GLY A 234 -0.27 -9.72 -2.39
N GLY A 235 0.13 -8.62 -3.04
CA GLY A 235 1.08 -7.65 -2.52
C GLY A 235 2.52 -8.16 -2.47
N SER A 236 3.41 -7.38 -1.86
CA SER A 236 4.87 -7.59 -1.87
C SER A 236 5.34 -8.93 -1.27
N CYS A 237 4.54 -9.53 -0.42
CA CYS A 237 4.86 -10.80 0.24
C CYS A 237 4.17 -12.01 -0.41
N GLY A 238 3.39 -11.82 -1.50
CA GLY A 238 2.67 -12.88 -2.17
C GLY A 238 1.74 -13.64 -1.20
N ILE A 239 0.90 -12.89 -0.47
CA ILE A 239 0.04 -13.42 0.58
C ILE A 239 -1.30 -13.87 0.00
N GLY A 240 -1.89 -14.89 0.61
CA GLY A 240 -3.19 -15.44 0.23
C GLY A 240 -3.08 -16.62 -0.71
N ASP A 241 -4.23 -17.05 -1.22
CA ASP A 241 -4.37 -18.28 -2.01
C ASP A 241 -4.19 -18.01 -3.51
N LEU A 242 -3.01 -17.42 -3.87
CA LEU A 242 -2.73 -17.00 -5.24
C LEU A 242 -2.62 -18.17 -6.22
N GLU A 243 -2.13 -19.34 -5.77
CA GLU A 243 -2.08 -20.55 -6.59
C GLU A 243 -3.47 -21.02 -6.98
N ALA A 244 -4.40 -21.06 -6.01
CA ALA A 244 -5.77 -21.45 -6.30
C ALA A 244 -6.49 -20.39 -7.14
N ALA A 245 -6.27 -19.10 -6.90
CA ALA A 245 -6.81 -18.04 -7.74
C ALA A 245 -6.34 -18.19 -9.20
N ALA A 246 -5.05 -18.46 -9.41
CA ALA A 246 -4.49 -18.69 -10.73
C ALA A 246 -5.05 -19.97 -11.39
N ALA A 247 -5.21 -21.06 -10.63
CA ALA A 247 -5.82 -22.29 -11.10
C ALA A 247 -7.27 -22.08 -11.54
N ASP A 248 -8.07 -21.36 -10.74
CA ASP A 248 -9.46 -21.03 -11.07
C ASP A 248 -9.55 -20.15 -12.34
N ILE A 249 -8.67 -19.16 -12.48
CA ILE A 249 -8.62 -18.31 -13.68
C ILE A 249 -8.28 -19.15 -14.90
N ALA A 250 -7.24 -19.98 -14.82
CA ALA A 250 -6.84 -20.87 -15.92
C ALA A 250 -7.96 -21.84 -16.32
N ALA A 251 -8.70 -22.38 -15.34
CA ALA A 251 -9.82 -23.29 -15.58
C ALA A 251 -10.98 -22.64 -16.36
N THR A 252 -11.10 -21.29 -16.32
CA THR A 252 -12.11 -20.58 -17.14
C THR A 252 -11.77 -20.60 -18.63
N GLY A 253 -10.51 -20.81 -19.01
CA GLY A 253 -10.04 -20.71 -20.41
C GLY A 253 -10.09 -19.31 -21.01
N LEU A 254 -10.34 -18.27 -20.19
CA LEU A 254 -10.50 -16.89 -20.67
C LEU A 254 -9.18 -16.12 -20.76
N ALA A 255 -8.18 -16.49 -19.94
CA ALA A 255 -6.90 -15.80 -19.88
C ALA A 255 -5.81 -16.69 -19.25
N VAL A 256 -4.56 -16.36 -19.52
CA VAL A 256 -3.39 -16.93 -18.85
C VAL A 256 -3.09 -16.12 -17.59
N PRO A 257 -3.08 -16.73 -16.39
CA PRO A 257 -2.74 -16.04 -15.16
C PRO A 257 -1.23 -15.79 -15.07
N VAL A 258 -0.89 -14.55 -14.71
CA VAL A 258 0.46 -14.11 -14.40
C VAL A 258 0.50 -13.79 -12.90
N VAL A 259 1.19 -14.61 -12.11
CA VAL A 259 1.18 -14.47 -10.65
C VAL A 259 2.36 -13.64 -10.18
N ALA A 260 2.08 -12.47 -9.61
CA ALA A 260 3.08 -11.65 -8.92
C ALA A 260 3.37 -12.24 -7.54
N CYS A 261 4.41 -13.07 -7.45
CA CYS A 261 4.79 -13.78 -6.23
C CYS A 261 5.47 -12.87 -5.19
N GLY A 262 5.84 -11.64 -5.58
CA GLY A 262 6.57 -10.74 -4.72
C GLY A 262 7.89 -11.34 -4.26
N ARG A 263 8.20 -11.18 -2.97
CA ARG A 263 9.41 -11.76 -2.34
C ARG A 263 9.22 -13.20 -1.83
N ASN A 264 8.12 -13.86 -2.22
CA ASN A 264 7.82 -15.23 -1.82
C ASN A 264 8.36 -16.22 -2.85
N GLU A 265 9.65 -16.55 -2.74
CA GLU A 265 10.34 -17.44 -3.66
C GLU A 265 9.72 -18.85 -3.68
N ARG A 266 9.24 -19.34 -2.53
CA ARG A 266 8.56 -20.65 -2.46
C ARG A 266 7.26 -20.65 -3.26
N LEU A 267 6.52 -19.57 -3.26
CA LEU A 267 5.33 -19.40 -4.09
C LEU A 267 5.73 -19.39 -5.58
N ARG A 268 6.79 -18.67 -5.93
CA ARG A 268 7.29 -18.57 -7.29
C ARG A 268 7.68 -19.95 -7.87
N GLU A 269 8.39 -20.75 -7.07
CA GLU A 269 8.75 -22.12 -7.42
C GLU A 269 7.52 -23.01 -7.63
N ARG A 270 6.53 -22.95 -6.73
CA ARG A 270 5.31 -23.76 -6.83
C ARG A 270 4.46 -23.39 -8.04
N VAL A 271 4.25 -22.10 -8.28
CA VAL A 271 3.51 -21.60 -9.44
C VAL A 271 4.23 -22.01 -10.73
N GLY A 272 5.55 -21.83 -10.81
CA GLY A 272 6.34 -22.20 -11.98
C GLY A 272 6.40 -23.71 -12.27
N ALA A 273 6.20 -24.56 -11.25
CA ALA A 273 6.24 -26.01 -11.39
C ALA A 273 4.89 -26.65 -11.78
N ARG A 274 3.76 -25.97 -11.61
CA ARG A 274 2.43 -26.60 -11.57
C ARG A 274 1.46 -26.25 -12.68
N GLY A 275 1.86 -25.57 -13.73
CA GLY A 275 0.83 -25.45 -14.71
C GLY A 275 0.79 -24.22 -15.61
N PRO A 276 -0.38 -23.79 -16.09
CA PRO A 276 -0.50 -22.76 -17.11
C PRO A 276 -0.22 -21.34 -16.60
N ALA A 277 0.03 -21.18 -15.30
CA ALA A 277 0.32 -19.88 -14.71
C ALA A 277 1.79 -19.49 -14.90
N ILE A 278 2.03 -18.22 -15.20
CA ILE A 278 3.36 -17.63 -15.30
C ILE A 278 3.72 -17.02 -13.95
N ALA A 279 4.88 -17.39 -13.38
CA ALA A 279 5.34 -16.87 -12.11
C ALA A 279 6.27 -15.66 -12.32
N LEU A 280 5.88 -14.49 -11.82
CA LEU A 280 6.75 -13.33 -11.71
C LEU A 280 7.28 -13.22 -10.27
N GLY A 281 8.60 -13.02 -10.15
CA GLY A 281 9.26 -12.69 -8.88
C GLY A 281 9.01 -11.25 -8.47
N TRP A 282 9.83 -10.78 -7.53
CA TRP A 282 9.83 -9.37 -7.15
C TRP A 282 10.25 -8.48 -8.32
N THR A 283 9.52 -7.39 -8.51
CA THR A 283 9.88 -6.32 -9.43
C THR A 283 9.68 -4.97 -8.77
N ASP A 284 10.55 -4.02 -9.07
CA ASP A 284 10.39 -2.61 -8.73
C ASP A 284 9.67 -1.82 -9.84
N ASP A 285 9.45 -2.47 -10.99
CA ASP A 285 8.72 -1.90 -12.14
C ASP A 285 7.33 -2.53 -12.30
N MET A 286 6.44 -2.21 -11.36
CA MET A 286 5.03 -2.61 -11.45
C MET A 286 4.31 -1.90 -12.61
N CYS A 287 4.80 -0.74 -13.03
CA CYS A 287 4.21 -0.01 -14.15
C CYS A 287 4.29 -0.82 -15.44
N SER A 288 5.46 -1.39 -15.77
CA SER A 288 5.62 -2.27 -16.93
C SER A 288 4.79 -3.55 -16.81
N VAL A 289 4.63 -4.10 -15.60
CA VAL A 289 3.76 -5.27 -15.38
C VAL A 289 2.30 -4.93 -15.66
N LEU A 290 1.81 -3.79 -15.16
CA LEU A 290 0.44 -3.34 -15.43
C LEU A 290 0.22 -2.97 -16.91
N ASP A 291 1.24 -2.46 -17.59
CA ASP A 291 1.16 -2.21 -19.04
C ASP A 291 1.02 -3.52 -19.86
N ALA A 292 1.68 -4.60 -19.40
CA ALA A 292 1.71 -5.89 -20.11
C ALA A 292 0.42 -6.71 -20.01
N VAL A 293 -0.46 -6.45 -19.02
CA VAL A 293 -1.63 -7.29 -18.73
C VAL A 293 -2.94 -6.66 -19.14
N ASP A 294 -3.95 -7.51 -19.39
CA ASP A 294 -5.28 -7.05 -19.82
C ASP A 294 -6.20 -6.77 -18.62
N ALA A 295 -5.99 -7.44 -17.49
CA ALA A 295 -6.73 -7.20 -16.27
C ALA A 295 -5.93 -7.62 -15.02
N VAL A 296 -6.40 -7.21 -13.86
CA VAL A 296 -5.80 -7.55 -12.55
C VAL A 296 -6.83 -8.24 -11.67
N VAL A 297 -6.42 -9.32 -11.02
CA VAL A 297 -7.14 -9.98 -9.93
C VAL A 297 -6.32 -9.81 -8.64
N GLN A 298 -6.90 -9.10 -7.68
CA GLN A 298 -6.25 -8.82 -6.41
C GLN A 298 -7.02 -9.42 -5.22
N ASN A 299 -6.38 -9.59 -4.08
CA ASN A 299 -6.96 -10.24 -2.90
C ASN A 299 -6.94 -9.42 -1.61
N SER A 300 -6.37 -8.23 -1.60
CA SER A 300 -6.17 -7.45 -0.37
C SER A 300 -6.70 -6.02 -0.42
N GLY A 301 -6.96 -5.47 -1.60
CA GLY A 301 -7.48 -4.11 -1.77
C GLY A 301 -6.52 -3.00 -1.33
N GLY A 302 -5.23 -3.29 -1.24
CA GLY A 302 -4.20 -2.35 -0.81
C GLY A 302 -3.72 -1.42 -1.93
N PHE A 303 -2.51 -0.91 -1.77
CA PHE A 303 -1.92 0.14 -2.63
C PHE A 303 -1.86 -0.24 -4.11
N THR A 304 -1.63 -1.53 -4.44
CA THR A 304 -1.63 -2.01 -5.83
C THR A 304 -2.99 -1.79 -6.53
N SER A 305 -4.11 -1.79 -5.79
CA SER A 305 -5.41 -1.43 -6.38
C SER A 305 -5.44 0.03 -6.83
N LEU A 306 -4.83 0.93 -6.06
CA LEU A 306 -4.74 2.36 -6.41
C LEU A 306 -3.82 2.57 -7.63
N GLU A 307 -2.71 1.85 -7.71
CA GLU A 307 -1.81 1.85 -8.88
C GLU A 307 -2.52 1.35 -10.12
N THR A 308 -3.25 0.24 -10.01
CA THR A 308 -4.01 -0.38 -11.10
C THR A 308 -5.12 0.55 -11.61
N LEU A 309 -5.88 1.16 -10.70
CA LEU A 309 -6.91 2.14 -11.03
C LEU A 309 -6.31 3.38 -11.68
N ALA A 310 -5.16 3.87 -11.20
CA ALA A 310 -4.45 4.99 -11.81
C ALA A 310 -3.94 4.66 -13.22
N ALA A 311 -3.49 3.42 -13.43
CA ALA A 311 -3.05 2.93 -14.73
C ALA A 311 -4.20 2.68 -15.73
N GLY A 312 -5.45 2.73 -15.26
CA GLY A 312 -6.62 2.45 -16.09
C GLY A 312 -6.74 0.98 -16.48
N VAL A 313 -6.09 0.06 -15.76
CA VAL A 313 -6.17 -1.38 -16.02
C VAL A 313 -7.40 -1.94 -15.33
N PRO A 314 -8.26 -2.71 -16.03
CA PRO A 314 -9.41 -3.36 -15.42
C PRO A 314 -9.01 -4.26 -14.27
N ILE A 315 -9.78 -4.21 -13.17
CA ILE A 315 -9.42 -4.91 -11.93
C ILE A 315 -10.66 -5.50 -11.27
N LEU A 316 -10.51 -6.67 -10.67
CA LEU A 316 -11.50 -7.25 -9.76
C LEU A 316 -10.82 -7.82 -8.50
N THR A 317 -11.61 -8.03 -7.46
CA THR A 317 -11.19 -8.70 -6.23
C THR A 317 -11.69 -10.12 -6.21
N TYR A 318 -10.81 -11.08 -5.91
CA TYR A 318 -11.16 -12.49 -5.77
C TYR A 318 -10.27 -13.17 -4.72
N ARG A 319 -10.79 -14.20 -4.01
CA ARG A 319 -10.11 -14.94 -2.94
C ARG A 319 -9.42 -14.02 -1.93
N CYS A 320 -10.21 -13.10 -1.36
CA CYS A 320 -9.71 -12.12 -0.41
C CYS A 320 -9.00 -12.76 0.77
N ILE A 321 -7.95 -12.09 1.23
CA ILE A 321 -7.35 -12.38 2.53
C ILE A 321 -8.41 -12.11 3.59
N THR A 322 -8.69 -13.09 4.44
CA THR A 322 -9.71 -13.00 5.48
C THR A 322 -9.44 -11.81 6.41
N GLY A 323 -10.48 -11.09 6.77
CA GLY A 323 -10.42 -9.92 7.65
C GLY A 323 -10.09 -8.64 6.88
N HIS A 324 -8.87 -8.12 6.97
CA HIS A 324 -8.49 -6.85 6.36
C HIS A 324 -8.69 -6.82 4.83
N GLY A 325 -8.37 -7.90 4.13
CA GLY A 325 -8.62 -8.00 2.69
C GLY A 325 -10.10 -7.92 2.34
N GLU A 326 -10.96 -8.60 3.11
CA GLU A 326 -12.41 -8.59 2.90
C GLU A 326 -13.02 -7.21 3.21
N THR A 327 -12.54 -6.51 4.25
CA THR A 327 -13.04 -5.16 4.57
C THR A 327 -12.65 -4.15 3.49
N ASN A 328 -11.44 -4.25 2.95
CA ASN A 328 -11.01 -3.44 1.82
C ASN A 328 -11.77 -3.76 0.54
N ALA A 329 -11.96 -5.06 0.24
CA ALA A 329 -12.73 -5.51 -0.92
C ALA A 329 -14.15 -4.97 -0.91
N ARG A 330 -14.80 -5.03 0.25
CA ARG A 330 -16.16 -4.49 0.45
C ARG A 330 -16.17 -2.98 0.22
N ALA A 331 -15.22 -2.24 0.79
CA ALA A 331 -15.15 -0.79 0.64
C ALA A 331 -14.90 -0.38 -0.83
N LEU A 332 -14.09 -1.13 -1.56
CA LEU A 332 -13.85 -0.91 -2.99
C LEU A 332 -15.09 -1.21 -3.84
N ASP A 333 -15.80 -2.29 -3.52
CA ASP A 333 -17.04 -2.71 -4.19
C ASP A 333 -18.18 -1.70 -3.93
N GLU A 334 -18.38 -1.31 -2.67
CA GLU A 334 -19.35 -0.27 -2.27
C GLU A 334 -19.05 1.11 -2.89
N ALA A 335 -17.77 1.42 -3.12
CA ALA A 335 -17.35 2.62 -3.82
C ALA A 335 -17.57 2.54 -5.35
N GLY A 336 -17.94 1.37 -5.88
CA GLY A 336 -18.04 1.14 -7.32
C GLY A 336 -16.68 1.20 -8.06
N LEU A 337 -15.57 1.03 -7.34
CA LEU A 337 -14.23 1.12 -7.88
C LEU A 337 -13.68 -0.22 -8.37
N VAL A 338 -13.90 -1.29 -7.60
CA VAL A 338 -13.38 -2.62 -7.90
C VAL A 338 -14.43 -3.66 -7.51
N PRO A 339 -15.00 -4.40 -8.46
CA PRO A 339 -16.00 -5.42 -8.17
C PRO A 339 -15.40 -6.57 -7.36
N TRP A 340 -16.18 -7.10 -6.42
CA TRP A 340 -15.78 -8.22 -5.59
C TRP A 340 -16.48 -9.50 -6.01
N VAL A 341 -15.75 -10.41 -6.67
CA VAL A 341 -16.18 -11.78 -6.98
C VAL A 341 -15.99 -12.65 -5.74
N ARG A 342 -17.09 -13.22 -5.23
CA ARG A 342 -17.10 -13.93 -3.93
C ARG A 342 -17.02 -15.45 -4.08
N SER A 343 -17.38 -15.99 -5.22
CA SER A 343 -17.36 -17.42 -5.48
C SER A 343 -16.60 -17.77 -6.76
N SER A 344 -16.15 -19.03 -6.89
CA SER A 344 -15.54 -19.54 -8.12
C SER A 344 -16.54 -19.67 -9.27
N GLU A 345 -17.82 -19.82 -8.95
CA GLU A 345 -18.91 -19.90 -9.92
C GLU A 345 -19.10 -18.59 -10.68
N ASP A 346 -18.95 -17.45 -9.96
CA ASP A 346 -19.10 -16.11 -10.52
C ASP A 346 -17.82 -15.61 -11.21
N LEU A 347 -16.69 -16.32 -11.05
CA LEU A 347 -15.39 -15.84 -11.52
C LEU A 347 -15.34 -15.65 -13.04
N ALA A 348 -15.91 -16.61 -13.79
CA ALA A 348 -15.90 -16.52 -15.26
C ALA A 348 -16.64 -15.29 -15.77
N ASP A 349 -17.77 -14.94 -15.15
CA ASP A 349 -18.55 -13.75 -15.54
C ASP A 349 -17.84 -12.46 -15.11
N GLY A 350 -17.25 -12.42 -13.91
CA GLY A 350 -16.41 -11.31 -13.46
C GLY A 350 -15.22 -11.08 -14.40
N LEU A 351 -14.53 -12.15 -14.81
CA LEU A 351 -13.41 -12.06 -15.74
C LEU A 351 -13.86 -11.58 -17.12
N ARG A 352 -14.98 -12.10 -17.67
CA ARG A 352 -15.52 -11.60 -18.94
C ARG A 352 -15.82 -10.11 -18.88
N ALA A 353 -16.40 -9.64 -17.79
CA ALA A 353 -16.72 -8.22 -17.61
C ALA A 353 -15.45 -7.34 -17.62
N VAL A 354 -14.41 -7.70 -16.83
CA VAL A 354 -13.18 -6.90 -16.78
C VAL A 354 -12.33 -7.02 -18.06
N LEU A 355 -12.33 -8.18 -18.72
CA LEU A 355 -11.59 -8.39 -19.98
C LEU A 355 -12.30 -7.77 -21.20
N ALA A 356 -13.61 -7.51 -21.12
CA ALA A 356 -14.36 -6.79 -22.14
C ALA A 356 -14.36 -5.28 -21.91
N ALA A 357 -14.01 -4.82 -20.71
CA ALA A 357 -13.92 -3.40 -20.42
C ALA A 357 -12.82 -2.76 -21.27
N GLU A 358 -13.13 -1.65 -21.92
CA GLU A 358 -12.11 -0.75 -22.44
C GLU A 358 -11.27 -0.24 -21.26
N ALA A 359 -10.04 0.26 -21.55
CA ALA A 359 -9.18 0.82 -20.50
C ALA A 359 -9.99 1.76 -19.60
N LEU A 360 -10.00 1.47 -18.29
CA LEU A 360 -10.73 2.28 -17.33
C LEU A 360 -10.12 3.69 -17.29
N SER A 361 -10.96 4.71 -17.35
CA SER A 361 -10.48 6.02 -16.93
C SER A 361 -10.24 5.98 -15.41
N PRO A 362 -9.14 6.55 -14.91
CA PRO A 362 -8.99 6.73 -13.47
C PRO A 362 -10.25 7.37 -12.89
N PRO A 363 -10.66 7.02 -11.66
CA PRO A 363 -11.89 7.57 -11.10
C PRO A 363 -11.94 9.09 -11.26
N THR A 364 -12.93 9.60 -11.97
CA THR A 364 -13.04 11.05 -12.28
C THR A 364 -13.06 11.91 -11.03
N SER A 365 -13.55 11.37 -9.92
CA SER A 365 -13.51 12.01 -8.61
C SER A 365 -12.09 12.36 -8.13
N TRP A 366 -11.06 11.61 -8.56
CA TRP A 366 -9.67 11.90 -8.14
C TRP A 366 -9.17 13.25 -8.65
N TRP A 367 -9.63 13.68 -9.84
CA TRP A 367 -9.21 14.95 -10.43
C TRP A 367 -9.83 16.17 -9.75
N GLY A 368 -10.90 15.96 -8.97
CA GLY A 368 -11.54 17.00 -8.17
C GLY A 368 -10.98 17.10 -6.74
N TYR A 369 -10.08 16.20 -6.34
CA TYR A 369 -9.49 16.23 -5.00
C TYR A 369 -8.17 17.01 -4.97
N ASP A 370 -7.89 17.60 -3.82
CA ASP A 370 -6.62 18.27 -3.53
C ASP A 370 -5.44 17.29 -3.72
N ASP A 371 -4.27 17.83 -4.07
CA ASP A 371 -3.03 17.07 -3.98
C ASP A 371 -2.69 16.78 -2.51
N VAL A 372 -2.10 15.61 -2.26
CA VAL A 372 -1.71 15.17 -0.93
C VAL A 372 -0.75 16.16 -0.26
N VAL A 373 0.16 16.76 -1.04
CA VAL A 373 1.13 17.74 -0.53
C VAL A 373 0.45 19.04 -0.13
N ASP A 374 -0.49 19.55 -0.91
CA ASP A 374 -1.25 20.76 -0.54
C ASP A 374 -2.03 20.57 0.76
N ALA A 375 -2.58 19.37 0.94
CA ALA A 375 -3.27 19.02 2.17
C ALA A 375 -2.31 18.92 3.38
N ILE A 376 -1.11 18.34 3.22
CA ILE A 376 -0.07 18.29 4.25
C ILE A 376 0.38 19.72 4.60
N LEU A 377 0.74 20.52 3.60
CA LEU A 377 1.23 21.87 3.79
C LEU A 377 0.18 22.81 4.41
N SER A 378 -1.11 22.50 4.29
CA SER A 378 -2.16 23.24 4.99
C SER A 378 -2.02 23.23 6.51
N ARG A 379 -1.24 22.29 7.07
CA ARG A 379 -0.95 22.16 8.51
C ARG A 379 0.40 22.75 8.91
N VAL A 380 1.25 23.03 7.95
CA VAL A 380 2.54 23.69 8.18
C VAL A 380 2.31 25.17 8.53
N PRO A 381 3.03 25.74 9.50
CA PRO A 381 2.91 27.13 9.85
C PRO A 381 3.09 28.09 8.66
N ALA A 382 2.34 29.20 8.63
CA ALA A 382 2.33 30.10 7.46
C ALA A 382 3.68 30.75 7.16
N TRP A 383 4.57 30.85 8.15
CA TRP A 383 5.92 31.41 7.96
C TRP A 383 6.92 30.45 7.29
N VAL A 384 6.50 29.18 7.07
CA VAL A 384 7.28 28.15 6.35
C VAL A 384 6.79 27.98 4.90
N ARG A 385 5.58 28.47 4.59
CA ARG A 385 4.91 28.26 3.28
C ARG A 385 5.31 29.28 2.24
#